data_a94c835bf6980015bc8a4f80aa46e63e
#
_entry.id   a94c835bf6980015bc8a4f80aa46e63e
#
_cell.length_a   1.000
_cell.length_b   1.000
_cell.length_c   1.000
_cell.angle_alpha   90.00
_cell.angle_beta   90.00
_cell.angle_gamma   90.00
#
_symmetry.space_group_name_H-M   'P 1'
#
loop_
_entity.id
_entity.type
_entity.pdbx_description
1 polymer ?
#
loop_
_entity_poly.entity_id
_entity_poly.type
_entity_poly.pdbx_seq_one_letter_code
_entity_poly.pdbx_strand_id
1 'polypeptide(L)'
;MNKTKIIIKREYLSRVRKKSFVVMTILGPLMICALWVVPFLLQQTGESRSEIIVVDATAERLDDKSVAIFKNKFKSDDAVHYTYSDDIEAAQKILRDNSCDAVLEIVSTSDNPPIKSFLYYGENEPGLKVQEQTKNQILNILRNSILQYDYGMNEKQIEWINNPTIDFYTKNILTGESSFNEIKTILGAVGGFLIYMFIFIFGSMVMKGVSEEKTNRIVEVLVSSVKPVQLLMGKLIAIALVGLTQFAMWVVLTVGIISFVQAASPELFAPTEQEQITVNERVITVDKLNSVESSEANELVQGLMAINYPLVIGMFLFFFIAGYFLYASLFGAIGSLIDIDTDGQQFTLPVTIPMIIAIVSLPMVMENPSGSAAFWLSVIPFTSPVAMMVRIPFGVPVWQLAISVGLMIVTIVLCVAIAAKIYKTAILMYGKKITYKEIWKWLKYKNA
;
A
#
# COMPACT_ATOMS: atom_id res chain seq x y z
N MET A 1 -21.07 41.62 -6.58
CA MET A 1 -20.02 40.61 -6.80
C MET A 1 -20.09 39.57 -5.68
N ASN A 2 -20.11 38.29 -5.97
CA ASN A 2 -20.29 37.26 -4.93
C ASN A 2 -19.02 37.21 -4.05
N LYS A 3 -19.13 37.63 -2.78
CA LYS A 3 -18.01 37.74 -1.83
C LYS A 3 -17.24 36.44 -1.69
N THR A 4 -17.94 35.29 -1.73
CA THR A 4 -17.35 33.95 -1.70
C THR A 4 -16.39 33.72 -2.89
N LYS A 5 -16.75 34.18 -4.10
CA LYS A 5 -15.91 34.03 -5.30
C LYS A 5 -14.58 34.79 -5.20
N ILE A 6 -14.59 35.94 -4.51
CA ILE A 6 -13.37 36.71 -4.26
C ILE A 6 -12.44 35.94 -3.30
N ILE A 7 -13.01 35.37 -2.23
CA ILE A 7 -12.26 34.57 -1.27
C ILE A 7 -11.63 33.36 -1.98
N ILE A 8 -12.42 32.61 -2.76
CA ILE A 8 -11.93 31.46 -3.53
C ILE A 8 -10.75 31.85 -4.42
N LYS A 9 -10.90 32.93 -5.22
CA LYS A 9 -9.84 33.37 -6.14
C LYS A 9 -8.56 33.77 -5.39
N ARG A 10 -8.68 34.52 -4.29
CA ARG A 10 -7.53 34.92 -3.46
C ARG A 10 -6.81 33.71 -2.87
N GLU A 11 -7.55 32.84 -2.21
CA GLU A 11 -7.03 31.65 -1.54
C GLU A 11 -6.37 30.69 -2.52
N TYR A 12 -7.00 30.44 -3.67
CA TYR A 12 -6.47 29.59 -4.73
C TYR A 12 -5.15 30.14 -5.30
N LEU A 13 -5.16 31.39 -5.77
CA LEU A 13 -3.98 31.99 -6.40
C LEU A 13 -2.81 32.16 -5.42
N SER A 14 -3.09 32.44 -4.16
CA SER A 14 -2.05 32.57 -3.13
C SER A 14 -1.30 31.27 -2.86
N ARG A 15 -1.92 30.10 -3.14
CA ARG A 15 -1.32 28.78 -2.96
C ARG A 15 -0.65 28.26 -4.24
N VAL A 16 -1.32 28.32 -5.38
CA VAL A 16 -0.79 27.79 -6.65
C VAL A 16 0.44 28.55 -7.12
N ARG A 17 0.54 29.85 -6.81
CA ARG A 17 1.71 30.67 -7.15
C ARG A 17 2.92 30.51 -6.23
N LYS A 18 2.78 29.77 -5.12
CA LYS A 18 3.92 29.53 -4.21
C LYS A 18 4.91 28.56 -4.87
N LYS A 19 6.20 28.85 -4.76
CA LYS A 19 7.28 27.93 -5.21
C LYS A 19 7.11 26.52 -4.63
N SER A 20 6.67 26.43 -3.36
CA SER A 20 6.39 25.15 -2.70
C SER A 20 5.33 24.30 -3.42
N PHE A 21 4.33 24.91 -4.06
CA PHE A 21 3.33 24.19 -4.85
C PHE A 21 3.98 23.52 -6.07
N VAL A 22 4.79 24.24 -6.82
CA VAL A 22 5.49 23.70 -8.02
C VAL A 22 6.46 22.60 -7.60
N VAL A 23 7.22 22.81 -6.53
CA VAL A 23 8.14 21.80 -5.98
C VAL A 23 7.38 20.53 -5.58
N MET A 24 6.27 20.65 -4.84
CA MET A 24 5.46 19.50 -4.42
C MET A 24 4.77 18.81 -5.60
N THR A 25 4.47 19.51 -6.67
CA THR A 25 3.89 18.92 -7.88
C THR A 25 4.89 17.98 -8.58
N ILE A 26 6.17 18.31 -8.59
CA ILE A 26 7.21 17.48 -9.18
C ILE A 26 7.71 16.43 -8.18
N LEU A 27 7.95 16.85 -6.94
CA LEU A 27 8.52 15.99 -5.90
C LEU A 27 7.53 14.93 -5.39
N GLY A 28 6.22 15.23 -5.39
CA GLY A 28 5.19 14.31 -4.92
C GLY A 28 5.21 12.95 -5.63
N PRO A 29 5.08 12.87 -6.95
CA PRO A 29 5.20 11.62 -7.70
C PRO A 29 6.54 10.91 -7.48
N LEU A 30 7.64 11.67 -7.44
CA LEU A 30 8.97 11.11 -7.19
C LEU A 30 9.09 10.49 -5.79
N MET A 31 8.52 11.14 -4.77
CA MET A 31 8.50 10.58 -3.41
C MET A 31 7.65 9.32 -3.32
N ILE A 32 6.52 9.28 -4.02
CA ILE A 32 5.68 8.07 -4.08
C ILE A 32 6.44 6.93 -4.78
N CYS A 33 7.05 7.20 -5.93
CA CYS A 33 7.90 6.23 -6.60
C CYS A 33 9.05 5.77 -5.69
N ALA A 34 9.74 6.71 -5.03
CA ALA A 34 10.82 6.39 -4.11
C ALA A 34 10.37 5.50 -2.95
N LEU A 35 9.18 5.72 -2.40
CA LEU A 35 8.63 4.93 -1.30
C LEU A 35 8.44 3.45 -1.67
N TRP A 36 8.22 3.16 -2.94
CA TRP A 36 8.09 1.79 -3.46
C TRP A 36 9.41 1.23 -3.99
N VAL A 37 10.20 2.06 -4.69
CA VAL A 37 11.45 1.65 -5.34
C VAL A 37 12.60 1.53 -4.35
N VAL A 38 12.71 2.46 -3.38
CA VAL A 38 13.84 2.45 -2.42
C VAL A 38 13.89 1.19 -1.56
N PRO A 39 12.79 0.69 -0.95
CA PRO A 39 12.82 -0.58 -0.22
C PRO A 39 13.25 -1.76 -1.11
N PHE A 40 12.77 -1.79 -2.37
CA PHE A 40 13.15 -2.81 -3.35
C PHE A 40 14.66 -2.76 -3.67
N LEU A 41 15.20 -1.56 -3.93
CA LEU A 41 16.64 -1.39 -4.18
C LEU A 41 17.48 -1.70 -2.94
N LEU A 42 17.03 -1.29 -1.74
CA LEU A 42 17.71 -1.60 -0.49
C LEU A 42 17.71 -3.10 -0.20
N GLN A 43 16.66 -3.80 -0.57
CA GLN A 43 16.59 -5.26 -0.45
C GLN A 43 17.62 -5.94 -1.37
N GLN A 44 17.86 -5.41 -2.56
CA GLN A 44 18.89 -5.93 -3.46
C GLN A 44 20.33 -5.59 -3.01
N THR A 45 20.55 -4.43 -2.38
CA THR A 45 21.88 -3.97 -1.98
C THR A 45 22.24 -4.31 -0.54
N GLY A 46 21.27 -4.65 0.31
CA GLY A 46 21.43 -4.84 1.75
C GLY A 46 21.67 -6.28 2.19
N GLU A 47 21.68 -7.25 1.28
CA GLU A 47 22.01 -8.64 1.63
C GLU A 47 23.53 -8.78 1.75
N SER A 48 24.08 -8.46 2.96
CA SER A 48 25.34 -9.02 3.35
C SER A 48 25.18 -10.53 3.34
N ARG A 49 25.92 -11.22 2.48
CA ARG A 49 25.89 -12.67 2.32
C ARG A 49 26.20 -13.30 3.66
N SER A 50 25.24 -14.00 4.25
CA SER A 50 25.44 -14.67 5.53
C SER A 50 26.28 -15.93 5.36
N GLU A 51 27.34 -16.09 6.14
CA GLU A 51 28.19 -17.28 6.14
C GLU A 51 27.72 -18.26 7.21
N ILE A 52 27.25 -19.43 6.78
CA ILE A 52 26.77 -20.50 7.67
C ILE A 52 27.63 -21.73 7.53
N ILE A 53 28.18 -22.21 8.66
CA ILE A 53 28.92 -23.48 8.69
C ILE A 53 27.93 -24.60 9.02
N VAL A 54 27.82 -25.58 8.15
CA VAL A 54 26.97 -26.75 8.32
C VAL A 54 27.77 -27.90 8.93
N VAL A 55 27.28 -28.46 10.03
CA VAL A 55 27.81 -29.65 10.68
C VAL A 55 26.76 -30.74 10.61
N ASP A 56 27.02 -31.76 9.79
CA ASP A 56 26.12 -32.89 9.60
C ASP A 56 26.52 -34.06 10.53
N ALA A 57 25.86 -34.16 11.67
CA ALA A 57 26.03 -35.23 12.63
C ALA A 57 24.99 -36.37 12.47
N THR A 58 24.33 -36.47 11.31
CA THR A 58 23.33 -37.53 11.05
C THR A 58 23.97 -38.89 10.84
N ALA A 59 25.24 -38.94 10.44
CA ALA A 59 25.98 -40.18 10.14
C ALA A 59 26.31 -41.04 11.36
N GLU A 60 26.34 -40.49 12.54
CA GLU A 60 26.76 -41.21 13.75
C GLU A 60 25.77 -42.23 14.32
N ARG A 61 24.52 -42.28 13.84
CA ARG A 61 23.45 -43.09 14.44
C ARG A 61 22.66 -44.00 13.49
N LEU A 62 22.91 -43.98 12.20
CA LEU A 62 22.24 -44.89 11.25
C LEU A 62 23.12 -46.10 11.02
N ASP A 63 22.72 -47.24 11.57
CA ASP A 63 23.40 -48.52 11.43
C ASP A 63 23.81 -48.83 9.95
N ASP A 64 25.12 -49.06 9.78
CA ASP A 64 25.79 -49.72 8.67
C ASP A 64 25.74 -49.15 7.24
N LYS A 65 25.05 -48.04 7.00
CA LYS A 65 25.17 -47.21 5.78
C LYS A 65 25.12 -45.71 6.13
N SER A 66 26.17 -45.24 6.80
CA SER A 66 26.31 -43.84 7.19
C SER A 66 26.61 -42.96 5.99
N VAL A 67 25.58 -42.60 5.25
CA VAL A 67 25.64 -41.53 4.25
C VAL A 67 25.19 -40.24 4.94
N ALA A 68 26.11 -39.32 5.12
CA ALA A 68 25.77 -37.97 5.59
C ALA A 68 24.75 -37.34 4.63
N ILE A 69 23.49 -37.23 5.08
CA ILE A 69 22.35 -36.86 4.23
C ILE A 69 22.48 -35.44 3.72
N PHE A 70 23.10 -34.55 4.51
CA PHE A 70 23.12 -33.11 4.27
C PHE A 70 24.47 -32.59 3.78
N LYS A 71 25.54 -33.38 3.87
CA LYS A 71 26.91 -32.96 3.51
C LYS A 71 26.99 -32.58 2.01
N ASN A 72 27.43 -31.36 1.73
CA ASN A 72 27.59 -30.78 0.39
C ASN A 72 26.30 -30.67 -0.44
N LYS A 73 25.11 -30.65 0.19
CA LYS A 73 23.83 -30.57 -0.51
C LYS A 73 23.14 -29.21 -0.39
N PHE A 74 23.58 -28.34 0.51
CA PHE A 74 23.07 -26.98 0.59
C PHE A 74 23.55 -26.16 -0.61
N LYS A 75 22.63 -25.48 -1.25
CA LYS A 75 22.94 -24.58 -2.36
C LYS A 75 23.17 -23.17 -1.80
N SER A 76 24.37 -22.65 -2.00
CA SER A 76 24.69 -21.26 -1.71
C SER A 76 24.11 -20.35 -2.80
N ASP A 77 23.67 -19.18 -2.39
CA ASP A 77 23.17 -18.12 -3.29
C ASP A 77 23.73 -16.75 -2.88
N ASP A 78 23.12 -15.66 -3.35
CA ASP A 78 23.57 -14.30 -3.03
C ASP A 78 23.30 -13.91 -1.58
N ALA A 79 22.34 -14.54 -0.90
CA ALA A 79 21.97 -14.24 0.48
C ALA A 79 22.72 -15.10 1.50
N VAL A 80 23.01 -16.37 1.18
CA VAL A 80 23.62 -17.31 2.13
C VAL A 80 24.73 -18.13 1.47
N HIS A 81 25.87 -18.18 2.13
CA HIS A 81 26.98 -19.05 1.77
C HIS A 81 27.11 -20.18 2.78
N TYR A 82 27.01 -21.43 2.32
CA TYR A 82 27.17 -22.61 3.17
C TYR A 82 28.57 -23.19 3.01
N THR A 83 29.24 -23.34 4.15
CA THR A 83 30.48 -24.08 4.29
C THR A 83 30.28 -25.28 5.19
N TYR A 84 31.21 -26.24 5.22
CA TYR A 84 31.02 -27.48 5.95
C TYR A 84 32.16 -27.72 6.93
N SER A 85 31.80 -28.27 8.10
CA SER A 85 32.76 -28.76 9.09
C SER A 85 32.32 -30.13 9.60
N ASP A 86 33.25 -30.98 9.90
CA ASP A 86 32.97 -32.31 10.50
C ASP A 86 33.02 -32.24 12.04
N ASP A 87 33.48 -31.11 12.61
CA ASP A 87 33.61 -30.92 14.06
C ASP A 87 32.83 -29.69 14.51
N ILE A 88 31.87 -29.92 15.42
CA ILE A 88 31.01 -28.86 15.98
C ILE A 88 31.80 -27.90 16.88
N GLU A 89 32.78 -28.40 17.65
CA GLU A 89 33.57 -27.56 18.54
C GLU A 89 34.44 -26.58 17.75
N ALA A 90 35.05 -27.06 16.65
CA ALA A 90 35.80 -26.24 15.72
C ALA A 90 34.93 -25.18 15.06
N ALA A 91 33.72 -25.55 14.60
CA ALA A 91 32.74 -24.62 14.00
C ALA A 91 32.27 -23.55 14.99
N GLN A 92 31.96 -23.95 16.23
CA GLN A 92 31.56 -23.00 17.29
C GLN A 92 32.73 -22.06 17.70
N LYS A 93 33.96 -22.49 17.58
CA LYS A 93 35.13 -21.63 17.82
C LYS A 93 35.23 -20.54 16.72
N ILE A 94 35.06 -20.91 15.46
CA ILE A 94 35.01 -19.97 14.34
C ILE A 94 33.88 -18.94 14.52
N LEU A 95 32.72 -19.38 15.01
CA LEU A 95 31.59 -18.49 15.33
C LEU A 95 31.96 -17.51 16.45
N ARG A 96 32.60 -17.95 17.52
CA ARG A 96 33.05 -17.07 18.62
C ARG A 96 34.12 -16.06 18.18
N ASP A 97 34.92 -16.40 17.19
CA ASP A 97 35.91 -15.52 16.59
C ASP A 97 35.33 -14.55 15.54
N ASN A 98 33.98 -14.51 15.42
CA ASN A 98 33.21 -13.69 14.45
C ASN A 98 33.67 -13.89 12.99
N SER A 99 34.14 -15.09 12.64
CA SER A 99 34.55 -15.44 11.28
C SER A 99 33.41 -16.11 10.46
N CYS A 100 32.26 -16.33 11.05
CA CYS A 100 31.02 -16.72 10.38
C CYS A 100 29.82 -16.16 11.15
N ASP A 101 28.64 -16.10 10.52
CA ASP A 101 27.41 -15.54 11.12
C ASP A 101 26.65 -16.58 11.94
N ALA A 102 26.65 -17.85 11.50
CA ALA A 102 25.96 -18.92 12.22
C ALA A 102 26.60 -20.30 11.96
N VAL A 103 26.31 -21.23 12.86
CA VAL A 103 26.62 -22.66 12.74
C VAL A 103 25.33 -23.45 12.76
N LEU A 104 25.07 -24.24 11.72
CA LEU A 104 23.94 -25.14 11.62
C LEU A 104 24.39 -26.56 11.95
N GLU A 105 23.94 -27.07 13.09
CA GLU A 105 24.15 -28.47 13.47
C GLU A 105 22.89 -29.28 13.17
N ILE A 106 23.03 -30.40 12.46
CA ILE A 106 21.95 -31.31 12.12
C ILE A 106 22.25 -32.69 12.73
N VAL A 107 21.35 -33.13 13.62
CA VAL A 107 21.52 -34.39 14.36
C VAL A 107 20.37 -35.36 14.11
N SER A 108 20.69 -36.66 14.09
CA SER A 108 19.68 -37.72 14.08
C SER A 108 19.30 -38.09 15.52
N THR A 109 18.01 -38.25 15.80
CA THR A 109 17.49 -38.65 17.12
C THR A 109 16.56 -39.84 16.99
N SER A 110 16.36 -40.57 18.09
CA SER A 110 15.34 -41.64 18.18
C SER A 110 13.92 -41.10 18.39
N ASP A 111 13.77 -39.80 18.53
CA ASP A 111 12.50 -39.14 18.76
C ASP A 111 11.72 -38.94 17.44
N ASN A 112 10.49 -38.51 17.55
CA ASN A 112 9.71 -38.04 16.40
C ASN A 112 9.56 -36.51 16.48
N PRO A 113 10.11 -35.72 15.54
CA PRO A 113 10.79 -36.12 14.30
C PRO A 113 12.22 -36.64 14.49
N PRO A 114 12.68 -37.52 13.60
CA PRO A 114 13.98 -38.21 13.75
C PRO A 114 15.20 -37.31 13.51
N ILE A 115 15.01 -36.14 12.92
CA ILE A 115 16.05 -35.16 12.64
C ILE A 115 15.74 -33.87 13.38
N LYS A 116 16.73 -33.37 14.12
CA LYS A 116 16.69 -32.05 14.77
C LYS A 116 17.81 -31.20 14.21
N SER A 117 17.55 -29.92 14.03
CA SER A 117 18.54 -28.93 13.59
C SER A 117 18.62 -27.80 14.61
N PHE A 118 19.84 -27.38 14.91
CA PHE A 118 20.15 -26.26 15.80
C PHE A 118 20.94 -25.24 15.04
N LEU A 119 20.46 -23.99 15.03
CA LEU A 119 21.16 -22.86 14.44
C LEU A 119 21.77 -22.04 15.58
N TYR A 120 23.08 -22.12 15.74
CA TYR A 120 23.84 -21.33 16.71
C TYR A 120 24.27 -20.03 16.06
N TYR A 121 24.17 -18.92 16.78
CA TYR A 121 24.61 -17.60 16.31
C TYR A 121 25.44 -16.89 17.38
N GLY A 122 26.25 -15.90 16.96
CA GLY A 122 27.11 -15.12 17.83
C GLY A 122 26.43 -13.87 18.38
N GLU A 123 26.97 -12.70 18.08
CA GLU A 123 26.41 -11.41 18.53
C GLU A 123 25.11 -11.04 17.84
N ASN A 124 24.96 -11.39 16.56
CA ASN A 124 23.80 -11.04 15.76
C ASN A 124 23.03 -12.28 15.33
N GLU A 125 21.73 -12.32 15.59
CA GLU A 125 20.86 -13.36 15.11
C GLU A 125 20.66 -13.24 13.59
N PRO A 126 20.80 -14.35 12.81
CA PRO A 126 20.49 -14.34 11.38
C PRO A 126 19.07 -13.87 11.10
N GLY A 127 18.88 -13.04 10.08
CA GLY A 127 17.59 -12.52 9.70
C GLY A 127 16.56 -13.62 9.42
N LEU A 128 15.26 -13.34 9.63
CA LEU A 128 14.17 -14.30 9.42
C LEU A 128 14.21 -14.96 8.05
N LYS A 129 14.59 -14.23 7.00
CA LYS A 129 14.72 -14.75 5.63
C LYS A 129 15.79 -15.84 5.54
N VAL A 130 16.95 -15.63 6.17
CA VAL A 130 18.06 -16.61 6.21
C VAL A 130 17.65 -17.86 6.99
N GLN A 131 16.97 -17.69 8.13
CA GLN A 131 16.46 -18.81 8.94
C GLN A 131 15.43 -19.63 8.16
N GLU A 132 14.46 -18.98 7.51
CA GLU A 132 13.42 -19.65 6.72
C GLU A 132 14.02 -20.36 5.49
N GLN A 133 14.94 -19.72 4.79
CA GLN A 133 15.65 -20.30 3.65
C GLN A 133 16.47 -21.53 4.07
N THR A 134 17.23 -21.46 5.16
CA THR A 134 17.99 -22.59 5.71
C THR A 134 17.07 -23.75 6.08
N LYS A 135 15.94 -23.46 6.77
CA LYS A 135 14.92 -24.45 7.11
C LYS A 135 14.32 -25.12 5.86
N ASN A 136 13.99 -24.33 4.84
CA ASN A 136 13.43 -24.86 3.59
C ASN A 136 14.45 -25.74 2.84
N GLN A 137 15.73 -25.38 2.86
CA GLN A 137 16.77 -26.22 2.29
C GLN A 137 16.92 -27.57 3.04
N ILE A 138 16.89 -27.57 4.38
CA ILE A 138 16.89 -28.81 5.18
C ILE A 138 15.73 -29.70 4.78
N LEU A 139 14.49 -29.15 4.70
CA LEU A 139 13.30 -29.88 4.33
C LEU A 139 13.38 -30.43 2.90
N ASN A 140 13.91 -29.66 1.96
CA ASN A 140 14.07 -30.09 0.57
C ASN A 140 15.11 -31.21 0.45
N ILE A 141 16.28 -31.08 1.10
CA ILE A 141 17.31 -32.10 1.10
C ILE A 141 16.80 -33.41 1.71
N LEU A 142 16.09 -33.32 2.85
CA LEU A 142 15.50 -34.48 3.51
C LEU A 142 14.45 -35.15 2.60
N ARG A 143 13.52 -34.40 2.04
CA ARG A 143 12.51 -34.90 1.13
C ARG A 143 13.15 -35.58 -0.10
N ASN A 144 14.12 -34.92 -0.72
CA ASN A 144 14.82 -35.46 -1.88
C ASN A 144 15.58 -36.76 -1.54
N SER A 145 16.18 -36.83 -0.34
CA SER A 145 16.84 -38.03 0.11
C SER A 145 15.86 -39.20 0.31
N ILE A 146 14.70 -38.95 0.91
CA ILE A 146 13.63 -39.97 1.05
C ILE A 146 13.14 -40.44 -0.35
N LEU A 147 12.86 -39.52 -1.26
CA LEU A 147 12.40 -39.86 -2.62
C LEU A 147 13.43 -40.69 -3.39
N GLN A 148 14.70 -40.36 -3.22
CA GLN A 148 15.81 -41.05 -3.87
C GLN A 148 16.07 -42.44 -3.25
N TYR A 149 16.21 -42.57 -1.93
CA TYR A 149 16.64 -43.78 -1.25
C TYR A 149 15.49 -44.74 -0.95
N ASP A 150 14.35 -44.24 -0.50
CA ASP A 150 13.21 -45.09 -0.11
C ASP A 150 12.31 -45.43 -1.31
N TYR A 151 12.17 -44.53 -2.27
CA TYR A 151 11.31 -44.67 -3.43
C TYR A 151 12.08 -44.94 -4.76
N GLY A 152 13.42 -44.85 -4.74
CA GLY A 152 14.24 -45.17 -5.93
C GLY A 152 14.08 -44.19 -7.08
N MET A 153 13.65 -42.94 -6.81
CA MET A 153 13.42 -41.94 -7.85
C MET A 153 14.76 -41.34 -8.36
N ASN A 154 14.82 -41.06 -9.67
CA ASN A 154 15.95 -40.38 -10.27
C ASN A 154 15.87 -38.86 -10.10
N GLU A 155 16.99 -38.15 -10.31
CA GLU A 155 17.07 -36.69 -10.14
C GLU A 155 16.02 -35.94 -10.99
N LYS A 156 15.75 -36.35 -12.23
CA LYS A 156 14.75 -35.67 -13.09
C LYS A 156 13.34 -35.81 -12.55
N GLN A 157 12.99 -36.96 -11.97
CA GLN A 157 11.70 -37.17 -11.34
C GLN A 157 11.55 -36.34 -10.09
N ILE A 158 12.61 -36.23 -9.28
CA ILE A 158 12.65 -35.41 -8.06
C ILE A 158 12.54 -33.92 -8.42
N GLU A 159 13.26 -33.49 -9.45
CA GLU A 159 13.19 -32.11 -9.94
C GLU A 159 11.79 -31.75 -10.43
N TRP A 160 11.14 -32.62 -11.17
CA TRP A 160 9.75 -32.45 -11.61
C TRP A 160 8.75 -32.40 -10.44
N ILE A 161 8.96 -33.21 -9.38
CA ILE A 161 8.11 -33.20 -8.17
C ILE A 161 8.30 -31.93 -7.37
N ASN A 162 9.54 -31.43 -7.30
CA ASN A 162 9.85 -30.22 -6.52
C ASN A 162 9.41 -28.93 -7.21
N ASN A 163 9.48 -28.90 -8.55
CA ASN A 163 9.15 -27.75 -9.36
C ASN A 163 8.15 -28.12 -10.47
N PRO A 164 6.91 -28.53 -10.10
CA PRO A 164 5.89 -28.80 -11.11
C PRO A 164 5.56 -27.49 -11.80
N THR A 165 5.80 -27.40 -13.10
CA THR A 165 5.35 -26.28 -13.92
C THR A 165 3.86 -26.45 -14.19
N ILE A 166 3.05 -25.54 -13.69
CA ILE A 166 1.61 -25.49 -13.93
C ILE A 166 1.29 -24.11 -14.48
N ASP A 167 0.80 -24.05 -15.71
CA ASP A 167 0.26 -22.82 -16.26
C ASP A 167 -1.15 -22.60 -15.71
N PHE A 168 -1.31 -21.62 -14.82
CA PHE A 168 -2.58 -21.29 -14.19
C PHE A 168 -3.17 -20.01 -14.75
N TYR A 169 -4.22 -20.16 -15.56
CA TYR A 169 -4.91 -19.01 -16.17
C TYR A 169 -6.25 -18.76 -15.50
N THR A 170 -6.49 -17.51 -15.08
CA THR A 170 -7.78 -17.06 -14.55
C THR A 170 -8.53 -16.28 -15.63
N LYS A 171 -9.71 -16.76 -16.03
CA LYS A 171 -10.58 -16.08 -17.01
C LYS A 171 -11.96 -15.80 -16.42
N ASN A 172 -12.50 -14.63 -16.73
CA ASN A 172 -13.88 -14.30 -16.40
C ASN A 172 -14.80 -15.08 -17.36
N ILE A 173 -15.68 -15.91 -16.82
CA ILE A 173 -16.58 -16.75 -17.62
C ILE A 173 -17.64 -15.94 -18.40
N LEU A 174 -17.94 -14.74 -17.95
CA LEU A 174 -18.94 -13.85 -18.56
C LEU A 174 -18.34 -12.98 -19.66
N THR A 175 -17.10 -12.50 -19.51
CA THR A 175 -16.45 -11.58 -20.46
C THR A 175 -15.40 -12.30 -21.32
N GLY A 176 -14.92 -13.47 -20.91
CA GLY A 176 -13.81 -14.18 -21.56
C GLY A 176 -12.43 -13.56 -21.32
N GLU A 177 -12.35 -12.46 -20.58
CA GLU A 177 -11.12 -11.71 -20.36
C GLU A 177 -10.21 -12.39 -19.33
N SER A 178 -8.90 -12.30 -19.54
CA SER A 178 -7.89 -12.71 -18.57
C SER A 178 -7.90 -11.79 -17.35
N SER A 179 -7.67 -12.34 -16.16
CA SER A 179 -7.67 -11.55 -14.92
C SER A 179 -6.25 -11.12 -14.57
N PHE A 180 -6.00 -9.82 -14.62
CA PHE A 180 -4.75 -9.18 -14.20
C PHE A 180 -4.88 -8.67 -12.75
N ASN A 181 -5.03 -9.60 -11.80
CA ASN A 181 -5.30 -9.26 -10.41
C ASN A 181 -4.18 -8.43 -9.77
N GLU A 182 -2.92 -8.71 -10.07
CA GLU A 182 -1.77 -7.97 -9.53
C GLU A 182 -1.80 -6.50 -9.93
N ILE A 183 -2.05 -6.22 -11.21
CA ILE A 183 -2.11 -4.84 -11.73
C ILE A 183 -3.30 -4.09 -11.14
N LYS A 184 -4.46 -4.75 -11.04
CA LYS A 184 -5.64 -4.19 -10.39
C LYS A 184 -5.38 -3.88 -8.92
N THR A 185 -4.65 -4.75 -8.23
CA THR A 185 -4.23 -4.57 -6.83
C THR A 185 -3.33 -3.36 -6.69
N ILE A 186 -2.28 -3.26 -7.51
CA ILE A 186 -1.34 -2.13 -7.48
C ILE A 186 -2.07 -0.83 -7.78
N LEU A 187 -2.89 -0.78 -8.84
CA LEU A 187 -3.65 0.41 -9.22
C LEU A 187 -4.61 0.85 -8.11
N GLY A 188 -5.33 -0.11 -7.52
CA GLY A 188 -6.24 0.15 -6.41
C GLY A 188 -5.51 0.66 -5.17
N ALA A 189 -4.38 0.05 -4.82
CA ALA A 189 -3.54 0.46 -3.68
C ALA A 189 -2.99 1.87 -3.87
N VAL A 190 -2.40 2.15 -5.03
CA VAL A 190 -1.87 3.48 -5.36
C VAL A 190 -2.99 4.52 -5.35
N GLY A 191 -4.14 4.22 -5.96
CA GLY A 191 -5.30 5.13 -5.96
C GLY A 191 -5.85 5.40 -4.56
N GLY A 192 -6.00 4.37 -3.74
CA GLY A 192 -6.44 4.50 -2.34
C GLY A 192 -5.44 5.29 -1.49
N PHE A 193 -4.14 5.02 -1.63
CA PHE A 193 -3.08 5.76 -0.96
C PHE A 193 -3.04 7.23 -1.38
N LEU A 194 -3.19 7.53 -2.67
CA LEU A 194 -3.25 8.90 -3.18
C LEU A 194 -4.44 9.67 -2.59
N ILE A 195 -5.62 9.07 -2.55
CA ILE A 195 -6.79 9.69 -1.93
C ILE A 195 -6.53 9.99 -0.45
N TYR A 196 -6.00 9.01 0.31
CA TYR A 196 -5.64 9.20 1.70
C TYR A 196 -4.68 10.38 1.88
N MET A 197 -3.57 10.39 1.12
CA MET A 197 -2.54 11.42 1.18
C MET A 197 -3.11 12.81 0.84
N PHE A 198 -3.92 12.91 -0.22
CA PHE A 198 -4.54 14.16 -0.63
C PHE A 198 -5.52 14.69 0.40
N ILE A 199 -6.39 13.83 0.93
CA ILE A 199 -7.32 14.23 1.99
C ILE A 199 -6.57 14.74 3.20
N PHE A 200 -5.50 14.05 3.63
CA PHE A 200 -4.71 14.45 4.77
C PHE A 200 -3.96 15.77 4.55
N ILE A 201 -3.27 15.92 3.41
CA ILE A 201 -2.51 17.14 3.09
C ILE A 201 -3.42 18.33 2.95
N PHE A 202 -4.46 18.24 2.12
CA PHE A 202 -5.35 19.37 1.84
C PHE A 202 -6.31 19.63 3.01
N GLY A 203 -6.73 18.62 3.75
CA GLY A 203 -7.49 18.78 4.99
C GLY A 203 -6.68 19.51 6.07
N SER A 204 -5.43 19.11 6.30
CA SER A 204 -4.51 19.78 7.21
C SER A 204 -4.21 21.21 6.77
N MET A 205 -4.15 21.48 5.46
CA MET A 205 -3.97 22.84 4.92
C MET A 205 -5.18 23.75 5.25
N VAL A 206 -6.40 23.19 5.25
CA VAL A 206 -7.60 23.93 5.70
C VAL A 206 -7.47 24.26 7.19
N MET A 207 -7.15 23.27 8.02
CA MET A 207 -7.01 23.44 9.48
C MET A 207 -5.98 24.52 9.81
N LYS A 208 -4.77 24.41 9.26
CA LYS A 208 -3.69 25.39 9.46
C LYS A 208 -4.11 26.79 9.01
N GLY A 209 -4.70 26.90 7.81
CA GLY A 209 -5.11 28.21 7.30
C GLY A 209 -6.24 28.87 8.11
N VAL A 210 -7.11 28.08 8.75
CA VAL A 210 -8.12 28.61 9.68
C VAL A 210 -7.50 29.03 11.00
N SER A 211 -6.63 28.19 11.56
CA SER A 211 -5.92 28.50 12.81
C SER A 211 -5.04 29.73 12.68
N GLU A 212 -4.26 29.88 11.60
CA GLU A 212 -3.43 31.07 11.34
C GLU A 212 -4.26 32.37 11.25
N GLU A 213 -5.40 32.36 10.56
CA GLU A 213 -6.27 33.52 10.46
C GLU A 213 -6.85 33.91 11.83
N LYS A 214 -7.22 32.91 12.65
CA LYS A 214 -7.71 33.17 14.02
C LYS A 214 -6.59 33.74 14.89
N THR A 215 -5.45 33.07 14.95
CA THR A 215 -4.30 33.50 15.79
C THR A 215 -3.83 34.91 15.44
N ASN A 216 -3.79 35.28 14.17
CA ASN A 216 -3.41 36.61 13.71
C ASN A 216 -4.56 37.61 13.76
N ARG A 217 -5.72 37.28 14.33
CA ARG A 217 -6.92 38.13 14.42
C ARG A 217 -7.44 38.68 13.09
N ILE A 218 -6.99 38.11 11.96
CA ILE A 218 -7.44 38.52 10.61
C ILE A 218 -8.94 38.25 10.46
N VAL A 219 -9.45 37.26 11.18
CA VAL A 219 -10.88 36.89 11.17
C VAL A 219 -11.78 38.02 11.64
N GLU A 220 -11.37 38.85 12.62
CA GLU A 220 -12.17 39.99 13.13
C GLU A 220 -12.50 40.97 12.01
N VAL A 221 -11.51 41.28 11.15
CA VAL A 221 -11.68 42.15 10.00
C VAL A 221 -12.49 41.48 8.90
N LEU A 222 -12.31 40.17 8.67
CA LEU A 222 -13.04 39.47 7.61
C LEU A 222 -14.52 39.28 7.96
N VAL A 223 -14.83 38.93 9.21
CA VAL A 223 -16.23 38.69 9.68
C VAL A 223 -17.07 39.96 9.70
N SER A 224 -16.45 41.14 9.84
CA SER A 224 -17.19 42.40 9.66
C SER A 224 -17.76 42.58 8.25
N SER A 225 -17.16 41.93 7.25
CA SER A 225 -17.54 42.08 5.84
C SER A 225 -18.19 40.84 5.25
N VAL A 226 -17.97 39.62 5.80
CA VAL A 226 -18.40 38.33 5.23
C VAL A 226 -18.91 37.41 6.34
N LYS A 227 -19.99 36.64 6.06
CA LYS A 227 -20.50 35.65 7.03
C LYS A 227 -19.45 34.56 7.28
N PRO A 228 -19.24 34.08 8.54
CA PRO A 228 -18.25 33.06 8.86
C PRO A 228 -18.37 31.77 8.01
N VAL A 229 -19.60 31.32 7.74
CA VAL A 229 -19.86 30.16 6.90
C VAL A 229 -19.37 30.37 5.46
N GLN A 230 -19.53 31.58 4.91
CA GLN A 230 -19.03 31.90 3.55
C GLN A 230 -17.50 31.92 3.51
N LEU A 231 -16.85 32.30 4.60
CA LEU A 231 -15.40 32.27 4.72
C LEU A 231 -14.89 30.83 4.74
N LEU A 232 -15.46 29.96 5.57
CA LEU A 232 -15.14 28.54 5.63
C LEU A 232 -15.35 27.86 4.26
N MET A 233 -16.55 28.04 3.67
CA MET A 233 -16.86 27.42 2.35
C MET A 233 -15.95 27.95 1.24
N GLY A 234 -15.63 29.23 1.25
CA GLY A 234 -14.70 29.83 0.30
C GLY A 234 -13.31 29.19 0.38
N LYS A 235 -12.83 28.93 1.60
CA LYS A 235 -11.55 28.26 1.86
C LYS A 235 -11.58 26.76 1.46
N LEU A 236 -12.64 26.04 1.82
CA LEU A 236 -12.82 24.64 1.42
C LEU A 236 -12.79 24.51 -0.11
N ILE A 237 -13.57 25.30 -0.83
CA ILE A 237 -13.61 25.25 -2.29
C ILE A 237 -12.28 25.64 -2.91
N ALA A 238 -11.62 26.68 -2.39
CA ALA A 238 -10.32 27.12 -2.91
C ALA A 238 -9.25 26.02 -2.80
N ILE A 239 -9.17 25.36 -1.64
CA ILE A 239 -8.18 24.28 -1.42
C ILE A 239 -8.55 23.02 -2.20
N ALA A 240 -9.85 22.70 -2.38
CA ALA A 240 -10.28 21.65 -3.29
C ALA A 240 -9.78 21.90 -4.72
N LEU A 241 -9.91 23.12 -5.22
CA LEU A 241 -9.40 23.51 -6.53
C LEU A 241 -7.87 23.40 -6.63
N VAL A 242 -7.13 23.71 -5.55
CA VAL A 242 -5.67 23.48 -5.50
C VAL A 242 -5.37 21.98 -5.65
N GLY A 243 -6.06 21.13 -4.91
CA GLY A 243 -5.92 19.66 -4.99
C GLY A 243 -6.26 19.11 -6.37
N LEU A 244 -7.34 19.57 -6.98
CA LEU A 244 -7.72 19.20 -8.35
C LEU A 244 -6.68 19.64 -9.38
N THR A 245 -6.13 20.85 -9.22
CA THR A 245 -5.04 21.33 -10.09
C THR A 245 -3.79 20.45 -9.96
N GLN A 246 -3.44 20.10 -8.71
CA GLN A 246 -2.33 19.19 -8.43
C GLN A 246 -2.54 17.82 -9.09
N PHE A 247 -3.71 17.24 -8.93
CA PHE A 247 -4.07 15.97 -9.56
C PHE A 247 -4.02 16.04 -11.09
N ALA A 248 -4.59 17.09 -11.69
CA ALA A 248 -4.54 17.29 -13.14
C ALA A 248 -3.10 17.37 -13.67
N MET A 249 -2.22 18.09 -12.95
CA MET A 249 -0.80 18.16 -13.30
C MET A 249 -0.12 16.79 -13.21
N TRP A 250 -0.45 15.98 -12.20
CA TRP A 250 0.08 14.62 -12.09
C TRP A 250 -0.39 13.69 -13.20
N VAL A 251 -1.66 13.77 -13.59
CA VAL A 251 -2.18 13.03 -14.76
C VAL A 251 -1.43 13.41 -16.03
N VAL A 252 -1.25 14.71 -16.27
CA VAL A 252 -0.50 15.21 -17.47
C VAL A 252 0.94 14.71 -17.44
N LEU A 253 1.61 14.75 -16.29
CA LEU A 253 2.97 14.24 -16.15
C LEU A 253 3.04 12.73 -16.43
N THR A 254 2.12 11.96 -15.85
CA THR A 254 2.06 10.49 -16.04
C THR A 254 1.82 10.13 -17.50
N VAL A 255 0.84 10.77 -18.16
CA VAL A 255 0.57 10.54 -19.58
C VAL A 255 1.79 10.94 -20.43
N GLY A 256 2.45 12.05 -20.11
CA GLY A 256 3.67 12.48 -20.79
C GLY A 256 4.81 11.48 -20.67
N ILE A 257 5.02 10.91 -19.47
CA ILE A 257 6.05 9.88 -19.22
C ILE A 257 5.71 8.60 -20.00
N ILE A 258 4.46 8.11 -19.93
CA ILE A 258 4.03 6.91 -20.66
C ILE A 258 4.21 7.10 -22.16
N SER A 259 3.79 8.25 -22.71
CA SER A 259 3.96 8.55 -24.13
C SER A 259 5.43 8.61 -24.55
N PHE A 260 6.28 9.14 -23.68
CA PHE A 260 7.73 9.17 -23.91
C PHE A 260 8.32 7.75 -23.93
N VAL A 261 7.96 6.90 -22.94
CA VAL A 261 8.43 5.51 -22.88
C VAL A 261 7.94 4.72 -24.08
N GLN A 262 6.69 4.89 -24.50
CA GLN A 262 6.13 4.25 -25.69
C GLN A 262 6.87 4.64 -26.96
N ALA A 263 7.27 5.90 -27.09
CA ALA A 263 8.05 6.37 -28.24
C ALA A 263 9.50 5.87 -28.20
N ALA A 264 10.09 5.73 -27.01
CA ALA A 264 11.47 5.28 -26.81
C ALA A 264 11.63 3.75 -26.90
N SER A 265 10.61 3.00 -26.51
CA SER A 265 10.62 1.52 -26.47
C SER A 265 9.27 0.95 -26.93
N PRO A 266 8.98 0.99 -28.25
CA PRO A 266 7.72 0.50 -28.80
C PRO A 266 7.49 -0.99 -28.56
N GLU A 267 8.57 -1.75 -28.43
CA GLU A 267 8.54 -3.21 -28.22
C GLU A 267 7.82 -3.62 -26.93
N LEU A 268 7.88 -2.78 -25.88
CA LEU A 268 7.16 -3.01 -24.61
C LEU A 268 5.64 -2.93 -24.76
N PHE A 269 5.14 -2.33 -25.85
CA PHE A 269 3.71 -2.11 -26.08
C PHE A 269 3.19 -2.93 -27.29
N ALA A 270 4.01 -3.83 -27.83
CA ALA A 270 3.59 -4.70 -28.92
C ALA A 270 2.53 -5.70 -28.46
N PRO A 271 1.47 -5.94 -29.25
CA PRO A 271 0.46 -6.95 -28.91
C PRO A 271 1.09 -8.35 -28.79
N THR A 272 0.72 -9.10 -27.78
CA THR A 272 1.14 -10.50 -27.65
C THR A 272 0.41 -11.36 -28.67
N GLU A 273 1.11 -12.27 -29.35
CA GLU A 273 0.49 -13.25 -30.23
C GLU A 273 -0.41 -14.20 -29.42
N GLN A 274 -1.64 -14.37 -29.88
CA GLN A 274 -2.61 -15.28 -29.26
C GLN A 274 -2.49 -16.68 -29.85
N GLU A 275 -2.29 -17.68 -29.01
CA GLU A 275 -2.31 -19.07 -29.41
C GLU A 275 -3.67 -19.71 -29.07
N GLN A 276 -4.25 -20.42 -30.07
CA GLN A 276 -5.48 -21.15 -29.86
C GLN A 276 -5.17 -22.61 -29.49
N ILE A 277 -5.47 -22.96 -28.24
CA ILE A 277 -5.32 -24.32 -27.75
C ILE A 277 -6.69 -25.02 -27.81
N THR A 278 -6.78 -26.14 -28.51
CA THR A 278 -8.01 -26.94 -28.57
C THR A 278 -7.97 -28.00 -27.48
N VAL A 279 -8.85 -27.93 -26.51
CA VAL A 279 -9.01 -28.92 -25.44
C VAL A 279 -10.44 -29.45 -25.48
N ASN A 280 -10.59 -30.75 -25.70
CA ASN A 280 -11.91 -31.44 -25.75
C ASN A 280 -12.92 -30.72 -26.66
N GLU A 281 -12.55 -30.45 -27.92
CA GLU A 281 -13.37 -29.78 -28.94
C GLU A 281 -13.73 -28.31 -28.63
N ARG A 282 -13.19 -27.72 -27.56
CA ARG A 282 -13.31 -26.28 -27.26
C ARG A 282 -12.00 -25.57 -27.63
N VAL A 283 -12.11 -24.52 -28.41
CA VAL A 283 -11.00 -23.64 -28.74
C VAL A 283 -10.84 -22.65 -27.59
N ILE A 284 -9.72 -22.71 -26.89
CA ILE A 284 -9.35 -21.76 -25.83
C ILE A 284 -8.23 -20.89 -26.38
N THR A 285 -8.46 -19.60 -26.43
CA THR A 285 -7.43 -18.63 -26.81
C THR A 285 -6.54 -18.36 -25.60
N VAL A 286 -5.25 -18.60 -25.74
CA VAL A 286 -4.24 -18.36 -24.70
C VAL A 286 -3.21 -17.38 -25.25
N ASP A 287 -2.85 -16.39 -24.48
CA ASP A 287 -1.81 -15.46 -24.89
C ASP A 287 -0.44 -16.15 -24.84
N LYS A 288 0.26 -16.17 -25.98
CA LYS A 288 1.55 -16.83 -26.10
C LYS A 288 2.62 -15.99 -25.46
N LEU A 289 3.13 -16.43 -24.33
CA LEU A 289 4.22 -15.81 -23.60
C LEU A 289 5.55 -16.15 -24.28
N ASN A 290 6.11 -15.21 -25.02
CA ASN A 290 7.46 -15.34 -25.59
C ASN A 290 8.49 -15.01 -24.51
N SER A 291 9.34 -15.98 -24.17
CA SER A 291 10.53 -15.91 -23.31
C SER A 291 10.40 -15.15 -21.97
N VAL A 292 10.90 -15.72 -20.89
CA VAL A 292 10.65 -15.37 -19.48
C VAL A 292 10.91 -13.88 -19.13
N GLU A 293 11.84 -13.18 -19.76
CA GLU A 293 12.14 -11.76 -19.45
C GLU A 293 11.26 -10.75 -20.20
N SER A 294 10.75 -11.09 -21.38
CA SER A 294 9.82 -10.23 -22.13
C SER A 294 8.37 -10.39 -21.69
N SER A 295 8.03 -11.46 -20.92
CA SER A 295 6.68 -11.80 -20.55
C SER A 295 6.13 -10.90 -19.44
N GLU A 296 6.90 -10.60 -18.40
CA GLU A 296 6.45 -9.77 -17.26
C GLU A 296 6.13 -8.33 -17.69
N ALA A 297 6.98 -7.72 -18.51
CA ALA A 297 6.75 -6.38 -19.03
C ALA A 297 5.52 -6.32 -19.95
N ASN A 298 5.31 -7.34 -20.79
CA ASN A 298 4.15 -7.44 -21.67
C ASN A 298 2.85 -7.69 -20.90
N GLU A 299 2.86 -8.53 -19.86
CA GLU A 299 1.72 -8.75 -18.97
C GLU A 299 1.32 -7.46 -18.24
N LEU A 300 2.31 -6.70 -17.74
CA LEU A 300 2.06 -5.40 -17.12
C LEU A 300 1.38 -4.43 -18.09
N VAL A 301 1.88 -4.33 -19.32
CA VAL A 301 1.31 -3.43 -20.34
C VAL A 301 -0.11 -3.86 -20.72
N GLN A 302 -0.37 -5.15 -20.95
CA GLN A 302 -1.70 -5.65 -21.26
C GLN A 302 -2.68 -5.49 -20.11
N GLY A 303 -2.24 -5.76 -18.88
CA GLY A 303 -3.04 -5.53 -17.70
C GLY A 303 -3.41 -4.07 -17.50
N LEU A 304 -2.48 -3.16 -17.79
CA LEU A 304 -2.76 -1.73 -17.81
C LEU A 304 -3.78 -1.38 -18.91
N MET A 305 -3.66 -1.94 -20.11
CA MET A 305 -4.60 -1.68 -21.21
C MET A 305 -6.01 -2.23 -20.95
N ALA A 306 -6.14 -3.29 -20.17
CA ALA A 306 -7.42 -3.91 -19.81
C ALA A 306 -8.24 -3.10 -18.78
N ILE A 307 -7.69 -2.02 -18.21
CA ILE A 307 -8.36 -1.21 -17.18
C ILE A 307 -9.34 -0.23 -17.79
N ASN A 308 -10.53 -0.14 -17.21
CA ASN A 308 -11.51 0.90 -17.56
C ASN A 308 -11.11 2.25 -16.92
N TYR A 309 -10.15 2.94 -17.54
CA TYR A 309 -9.65 4.24 -17.04
C TYR A 309 -10.71 5.31 -16.85
N PRO A 310 -11.72 5.48 -17.72
CA PRO A 310 -12.79 6.44 -17.49
C PRO A 310 -13.52 6.22 -16.19
N LEU A 311 -13.84 4.97 -15.86
CA LEU A 311 -14.50 4.61 -14.61
C LEU A 311 -13.56 4.88 -13.41
N VAL A 312 -12.32 4.40 -13.46
CA VAL A 312 -11.34 4.53 -12.37
C VAL A 312 -11.05 6.00 -12.09
N ILE A 313 -10.78 6.82 -13.11
CA ILE A 313 -10.49 8.25 -12.97
C ILE A 313 -11.75 9.00 -12.49
N GLY A 314 -12.91 8.71 -13.05
CA GLY A 314 -14.17 9.34 -12.64
C GLY A 314 -14.51 9.07 -11.17
N MET A 315 -14.34 7.83 -10.72
CA MET A 315 -14.58 7.45 -9.33
C MET A 315 -13.48 7.95 -8.40
N PHE A 316 -12.23 7.98 -8.84
CA PHE A 316 -11.14 8.63 -8.10
C PHE A 316 -11.47 10.10 -7.82
N LEU A 317 -11.86 10.86 -8.84
CA LEU A 317 -12.24 12.26 -8.69
C LEU A 317 -13.41 12.42 -7.74
N PHE A 318 -14.43 11.57 -7.88
CA PHE A 318 -15.58 11.61 -6.97
C PHE A 318 -15.17 11.35 -5.53
N PHE A 319 -14.48 10.23 -5.23
CA PHE A 319 -14.11 9.87 -3.86
C PHE A 319 -13.05 10.80 -3.28
N PHE A 320 -12.17 11.35 -4.10
CA PHE A 320 -11.26 12.41 -3.68
C PHE A 320 -12.01 13.67 -3.25
N ILE A 321 -12.90 14.21 -4.11
CA ILE A 321 -13.65 15.43 -3.81
C ILE A 321 -14.56 15.21 -2.59
N ALA A 322 -15.29 14.10 -2.59
CA ALA A 322 -16.23 13.76 -1.53
C ALA A 322 -15.51 13.55 -0.18
N GLY A 323 -14.46 12.74 -0.15
CA GLY A 323 -13.62 12.52 1.03
C GLY A 323 -12.94 13.79 1.51
N TYR A 324 -12.43 14.61 0.57
CA TYR A 324 -11.88 15.90 0.90
C TYR A 324 -12.90 16.79 1.62
N PHE A 325 -14.12 17.00 1.06
CA PHE A 325 -15.11 17.85 1.70
C PHE A 325 -15.54 17.33 3.06
N LEU A 326 -15.68 16.02 3.22
CA LEU A 326 -15.99 15.38 4.49
C LEU A 326 -14.94 15.72 5.54
N TYR A 327 -13.67 15.41 5.27
CA TYR A 327 -12.58 15.60 6.24
C TYR A 327 -12.15 17.05 6.39
N ALA A 328 -12.06 17.80 5.30
CA ALA A 328 -11.63 19.20 5.34
C ALA A 328 -12.62 20.09 6.08
N SER A 329 -13.93 19.77 6.05
CA SER A 329 -14.92 20.49 6.86
C SER A 329 -14.67 20.30 8.36
N LEU A 330 -14.38 19.06 8.77
CA LEU A 330 -14.05 18.73 10.16
C LEU A 330 -12.72 19.36 10.58
N PHE A 331 -11.67 19.29 9.75
CA PHE A 331 -10.40 19.94 9.97
C PHE A 331 -10.54 21.47 10.04
N GLY A 332 -11.43 22.07 9.24
CA GLY A 332 -11.74 23.49 9.31
C GLY A 332 -12.43 23.89 10.64
N ALA A 333 -13.33 23.04 11.13
CA ALA A 333 -13.91 23.23 12.45
C ALA A 333 -12.86 23.13 13.55
N ILE A 334 -12.00 22.12 13.50
CA ILE A 334 -10.88 21.95 14.46
C ILE A 334 -9.94 23.14 14.40
N GLY A 335 -9.56 23.63 13.21
CA GLY A 335 -8.71 24.82 13.07
C GLY A 335 -9.30 26.06 13.76
N SER A 336 -10.64 26.18 13.83
CA SER A 336 -11.31 27.26 14.56
C SER A 336 -11.27 27.10 16.09
N LEU A 337 -11.02 25.88 16.60
CA LEU A 337 -10.88 25.61 18.04
C LEU A 337 -9.46 25.91 18.55
N ILE A 338 -8.45 25.82 17.67
CA ILE A 338 -7.05 26.03 18.02
C ILE A 338 -6.77 27.52 18.25
N ASP A 339 -6.11 27.83 19.36
CA ASP A 339 -5.59 29.15 19.72
C ASP A 339 -4.12 29.02 20.12
N ILE A 340 -3.42 30.15 20.37
CA ILE A 340 -1.99 30.19 20.70
C ILE A 340 -1.65 29.27 21.88
N ASP A 341 -2.54 29.20 22.88
CA ASP A 341 -2.35 28.42 24.11
C ASP A 341 -3.09 27.10 24.15
N THR A 342 -3.68 26.66 23.05
CA THR A 342 -4.52 25.43 23.00
C THR A 342 -3.78 24.30 22.30
N ASP A 343 -3.60 23.17 22.99
CA ASP A 343 -3.13 21.93 22.37
C ASP A 343 -4.20 21.35 21.43
N GLY A 344 -4.12 21.71 20.14
CA GLY A 344 -5.09 21.31 19.13
C GLY A 344 -5.02 19.82 18.74
N GLN A 345 -3.98 19.11 19.15
CA GLN A 345 -3.78 17.71 18.75
C GLN A 345 -4.92 16.81 19.27
N GLN A 346 -5.41 17.05 20.48
CA GLN A 346 -6.49 16.27 21.07
C GLN A 346 -7.78 16.29 20.23
N PHE A 347 -8.08 17.39 19.50
CA PHE A 347 -9.25 17.48 18.63
C PHE A 347 -9.02 16.87 17.26
N THR A 348 -7.77 16.68 16.85
CA THR A 348 -7.41 16.11 15.56
C THR A 348 -7.55 14.59 15.57
N LEU A 349 -7.25 13.92 16.69
CA LEU A 349 -7.29 12.47 16.81
C LEU A 349 -8.62 11.83 16.41
N PRO A 350 -9.81 12.30 16.88
CA PRO A 350 -11.09 11.67 16.50
C PRO A 350 -11.38 11.70 15.00
N VAL A 351 -10.82 12.69 14.29
CA VAL A 351 -10.98 12.83 12.83
C VAL A 351 -9.94 12.00 12.08
N THR A 352 -8.73 11.85 12.63
CA THR A 352 -7.66 11.07 11.97
C THR A 352 -7.76 9.57 12.20
N ILE A 353 -8.35 9.11 13.31
CA ILE A 353 -8.51 7.67 13.59
C ILE A 353 -9.21 6.91 12.44
N PRO A 354 -10.36 7.34 11.90
CA PRO A 354 -10.98 6.65 10.78
C PRO A 354 -10.10 6.63 9.51
N MET A 355 -9.30 7.67 9.29
CA MET A 355 -8.32 7.70 8.19
C MET A 355 -7.21 6.69 8.39
N ILE A 356 -6.71 6.55 9.63
CA ILE A 356 -5.71 5.54 9.99
C ILE A 356 -6.28 4.14 9.79
N ILE A 357 -7.52 3.90 10.23
CA ILE A 357 -8.19 2.62 10.00
C ILE A 357 -8.29 2.32 8.49
N ALA A 358 -8.64 3.30 7.67
CA ALA A 358 -8.74 3.13 6.23
C ALA A 358 -7.40 2.70 5.60
N ILE A 359 -6.27 3.34 5.97
CA ILE A 359 -4.97 3.02 5.39
C ILE A 359 -4.40 1.70 5.92
N VAL A 360 -4.55 1.41 7.21
CA VAL A 360 -4.08 0.16 7.82
C VAL A 360 -4.85 -1.05 7.32
N SER A 361 -6.12 -0.87 6.94
CA SER A 361 -6.95 -1.94 6.38
C SER A 361 -6.71 -2.22 4.88
N LEU A 362 -5.87 -1.43 4.20
CA LEU A 362 -5.60 -1.62 2.76
C LEU A 362 -5.15 -3.03 2.39
N PRO A 363 -4.15 -3.65 3.07
CA PRO A 363 -3.72 -5.01 2.72
C PRO A 363 -4.88 -6.01 2.78
N MET A 364 -5.73 -5.93 3.80
CA MET A 364 -6.90 -6.80 3.96
C MET A 364 -7.93 -6.63 2.83
N VAL A 365 -8.13 -5.39 2.35
CA VAL A 365 -9.01 -5.11 1.20
C VAL A 365 -8.39 -5.59 -0.11
N MET A 366 -7.06 -5.51 -0.25
CA MET A 366 -6.31 -5.99 -1.41
C MET A 366 -6.35 -7.50 -1.54
N GLU A 367 -6.16 -8.23 -0.42
CA GLU A 367 -6.21 -9.70 -0.41
C GLU A 367 -7.59 -10.24 -0.77
N ASN A 368 -8.66 -9.59 -0.30
CA ASN A 368 -10.04 -10.01 -0.60
C ASN A 368 -10.96 -8.83 -0.89
N PRO A 369 -10.91 -8.26 -2.12
CA PRO A 369 -11.72 -7.09 -2.50
C PRO A 369 -13.24 -7.32 -2.46
N SER A 370 -13.68 -8.59 -2.57
CA SER A 370 -15.08 -8.99 -2.52
C SER A 370 -15.54 -9.43 -1.13
N GLY A 371 -14.63 -9.48 -0.15
CA GLY A 371 -14.90 -9.92 1.21
C GLY A 371 -15.83 -8.98 2.00
N SER A 372 -16.41 -9.50 3.08
CA SER A 372 -17.32 -8.74 3.94
C SER A 372 -16.67 -7.52 4.59
N ALA A 373 -15.41 -7.63 5.00
CA ALA A 373 -14.67 -6.52 5.57
C ALA A 373 -14.42 -5.40 4.54
N ALA A 374 -14.01 -5.77 3.32
CA ALA A 374 -13.84 -4.84 2.21
C ALA A 374 -15.18 -4.12 1.87
N PHE A 375 -16.29 -4.85 1.93
CA PHE A 375 -17.63 -4.27 1.75
C PHE A 375 -17.91 -3.20 2.79
N TRP A 376 -17.82 -3.51 4.10
CA TRP A 376 -18.13 -2.55 5.14
C TRP A 376 -17.22 -1.33 5.14
N LEU A 377 -15.91 -1.54 4.96
CA LEU A 377 -14.94 -0.44 4.86
C LEU A 377 -15.23 0.49 3.67
N SER A 378 -15.74 -0.05 2.57
CA SER A 378 -16.09 0.73 1.38
C SER A 378 -17.47 1.40 1.44
N VAL A 379 -18.34 1.00 2.37
CA VAL A 379 -19.67 1.58 2.57
C VAL A 379 -19.67 2.66 3.67
N ILE A 380 -18.84 2.49 4.72
CA ILE A 380 -18.72 3.48 5.81
C ILE A 380 -18.08 4.76 5.25
N PRO A 381 -18.74 5.93 5.31
CA PRO A 381 -18.31 7.14 4.59
C PRO A 381 -16.91 7.64 4.97
N PHE A 382 -16.45 7.39 6.20
CA PHE A 382 -15.12 7.82 6.65
C PHE A 382 -13.99 6.97 6.08
N THR A 383 -14.21 5.70 5.80
CA THR A 383 -13.19 4.78 5.22
C THR A 383 -13.39 4.57 3.72
N SER A 384 -14.63 4.81 3.24
CA SER A 384 -15.06 4.57 1.87
C SER A 384 -14.16 5.20 0.79
N PRO A 385 -13.68 6.46 0.88
CA PRO A 385 -12.87 7.05 -0.18
C PRO A 385 -11.62 6.24 -0.50
N VAL A 386 -11.00 5.66 0.50
CA VAL A 386 -9.79 4.85 0.36
C VAL A 386 -10.14 3.42 -0.03
N ALA A 387 -11.00 2.76 0.75
CA ALA A 387 -11.33 1.35 0.56
C ALA A 387 -12.09 1.07 -0.76
N MET A 388 -13.00 1.95 -1.17
CA MET A 388 -13.72 1.78 -2.43
C MET A 388 -12.79 1.95 -3.62
N MET A 389 -11.81 2.86 -3.55
CA MET A 389 -10.86 3.05 -4.64
C MET A 389 -10.02 1.80 -4.90
N VAL A 390 -9.65 1.04 -3.85
CA VAL A 390 -8.96 -0.24 -4.00
C VAL A 390 -9.84 -1.27 -4.71
N ARG A 391 -11.14 -1.28 -4.44
CA ARG A 391 -12.10 -2.27 -4.98
C ARG A 391 -12.52 -2.00 -6.43
N ILE A 392 -12.55 -0.74 -6.86
CA ILE A 392 -13.07 -0.34 -8.19
C ILE A 392 -12.39 -1.09 -9.35
N PRO A 393 -11.04 -1.27 -9.40
CA PRO A 393 -10.40 -2.00 -10.48
C PRO A 393 -10.84 -3.47 -10.60
N PHE A 394 -11.33 -4.07 -9.51
CA PHE A 394 -11.80 -5.46 -9.48
C PHE A 394 -13.26 -5.65 -9.93
N GLY A 395 -13.97 -4.54 -10.20
CA GLY A 395 -15.37 -4.59 -10.64
C GLY A 395 -16.34 -4.68 -9.46
N VAL A 396 -16.64 -3.53 -8.85
CA VAL A 396 -17.63 -3.44 -7.76
C VAL A 396 -19.05 -3.48 -8.32
N PRO A 397 -19.98 -4.26 -7.74
CA PRO A 397 -21.38 -4.23 -8.13
C PRO A 397 -21.99 -2.83 -8.01
N VAL A 398 -22.76 -2.41 -9.02
CA VAL A 398 -23.31 -1.04 -9.12
C VAL A 398 -24.13 -0.64 -7.88
N TRP A 399 -24.86 -1.57 -7.28
CA TRP A 399 -25.65 -1.30 -6.08
C TRP A 399 -24.79 -0.95 -4.85
N GLN A 400 -23.62 -1.61 -4.69
CA GLN A 400 -22.68 -1.29 -3.61
C GLN A 400 -22.08 0.10 -3.79
N LEU A 401 -21.72 0.41 -5.04
CA LEU A 401 -21.20 1.72 -5.41
C LEU A 401 -22.26 2.82 -5.14
N ALA A 402 -23.51 2.59 -5.53
CA ALA A 402 -24.62 3.53 -5.30
C ALA A 402 -24.89 3.79 -3.81
N ILE A 403 -24.86 2.73 -2.98
CA ILE A 403 -25.00 2.87 -1.52
C ILE A 403 -23.86 3.70 -0.94
N SER A 404 -22.61 3.39 -1.32
CA SER A 404 -21.44 4.12 -0.84
C SER A 404 -21.49 5.59 -1.22
N VAL A 405 -21.81 5.90 -2.49
CA VAL A 405 -21.97 7.28 -2.99
C VAL A 405 -23.10 8.00 -2.26
N GLY A 406 -24.25 7.36 -2.07
CA GLY A 406 -25.40 7.95 -1.38
C GLY A 406 -25.09 8.29 0.08
N LEU A 407 -24.52 7.34 0.82
CA LEU A 407 -24.12 7.55 2.22
C LEU A 407 -23.04 8.64 2.34
N MET A 408 -22.10 8.67 1.39
CA MET A 408 -21.06 9.69 1.35
C MET A 408 -21.64 11.09 1.22
N ILE A 409 -22.57 11.31 0.27
CA ILE A 409 -23.22 12.60 0.05
C ILE A 409 -23.97 13.05 1.32
N VAL A 410 -24.76 12.16 1.93
CA VAL A 410 -25.48 12.46 3.17
C VAL A 410 -24.53 12.85 4.28
N THR A 411 -23.44 12.09 4.45
CA THR A 411 -22.45 12.34 5.51
C THR A 411 -21.71 13.65 5.29
N ILE A 412 -21.35 14.00 4.03
CA ILE A 412 -20.72 15.29 3.72
C ILE A 412 -21.64 16.45 4.14
N VAL A 413 -22.93 16.40 3.77
CA VAL A 413 -23.88 17.44 4.13
C VAL A 413 -23.95 17.61 5.67
N LEU A 414 -24.03 16.50 6.39
CA LEU A 414 -24.04 16.50 7.86
C LEU A 414 -22.73 17.08 8.45
N CYS A 415 -21.58 16.60 7.97
CA CYS A 415 -20.26 17.07 8.46
C CYS A 415 -20.07 18.57 8.17
N VAL A 416 -20.40 19.04 6.98
CA VAL A 416 -20.32 20.46 6.62
C VAL A 416 -21.28 21.31 7.49
N ALA A 417 -22.49 20.85 7.74
CA ALA A 417 -23.43 21.56 8.61
C ALA A 417 -22.93 21.65 10.07
N ILE A 418 -22.41 20.53 10.60
CA ILE A 418 -21.80 20.49 11.95
C ILE A 418 -20.58 21.41 12.00
N ALA A 419 -19.68 21.28 11.03
CA ALA A 419 -18.47 22.07 10.95
C ALA A 419 -18.77 23.59 10.86
N ALA A 420 -19.73 23.97 10.04
CA ALA A 420 -20.15 25.37 9.90
C ALA A 420 -20.69 25.94 11.22
N LYS A 421 -21.43 25.13 11.99
CA LYS A 421 -21.97 25.53 13.30
C LYS A 421 -20.87 25.72 14.33
N ILE A 422 -19.91 24.77 14.41
CA ILE A 422 -18.74 24.87 15.29
C ILE A 422 -17.90 26.08 14.88
N TYR A 423 -17.59 26.22 13.61
CA TYR A 423 -16.77 27.31 13.08
C TYR A 423 -17.35 28.68 13.38
N LYS A 424 -18.66 28.89 13.17
CA LYS A 424 -19.36 30.16 13.45
C LYS A 424 -19.15 30.62 14.91
N THR A 425 -19.18 29.68 15.86
CA THR A 425 -19.05 29.97 17.29
C THR A 425 -17.61 30.09 17.72
N ALA A 426 -16.77 29.13 17.32
CA ALA A 426 -15.40 29.01 17.81
C ALA A 426 -14.44 30.06 17.25
N ILE A 427 -14.68 30.51 16.02
CA ILE A 427 -13.74 31.43 15.33
C ILE A 427 -13.63 32.81 15.99
N LEU A 428 -14.65 33.22 16.75
CA LEU A 428 -14.69 34.49 17.47
C LEU A 428 -14.32 34.37 18.97
N MET A 429 -14.04 33.15 19.44
CA MET A 429 -13.67 32.91 20.83
C MET A 429 -12.16 32.82 20.97
N TYR A 430 -11.58 33.71 21.79
CA TYR A 430 -10.15 33.80 22.10
C TYR A 430 -9.90 33.52 23.58
N GLY A 431 -8.71 32.96 23.88
CA GLY A 431 -8.18 32.86 25.24
C GLY A 431 -8.91 31.89 26.17
N LYS A 432 -9.81 31.05 25.65
CA LYS A 432 -10.54 30.08 26.46
C LYS A 432 -10.19 28.64 26.02
N LYS A 433 -9.81 27.80 26.99
CA LYS A 433 -9.65 26.37 26.73
C LYS A 433 -11.01 25.73 26.41
N ILE A 434 -11.19 25.31 25.17
CA ILE A 434 -12.44 24.70 24.68
C ILE A 434 -12.41 23.20 25.04
N THR A 435 -13.55 22.70 25.53
CA THR A 435 -13.75 21.28 25.89
C THR A 435 -14.78 20.63 24.99
N TYR A 436 -14.75 19.30 24.85
CA TYR A 436 -15.78 18.53 24.13
C TYR A 436 -17.20 18.81 24.63
N LYS A 437 -17.36 19.06 25.94
CA LYS A 437 -18.64 19.40 26.56
C LYS A 437 -19.20 20.74 26.06
N GLU A 438 -18.33 21.70 25.80
CA GLU A 438 -18.72 22.99 25.22
C GLU A 438 -19.12 22.86 23.76
N ILE A 439 -18.31 22.09 22.98
CA ILE A 439 -18.67 21.80 21.57
C ILE A 439 -20.05 21.16 21.47
N TRP A 440 -20.33 20.19 22.36
CA TRP A 440 -21.65 19.54 22.40
C TRP A 440 -22.78 20.53 22.75
N LYS A 441 -22.55 21.47 23.66
CA LYS A 441 -23.52 22.56 23.96
C LYS A 441 -23.77 23.41 22.73
N TRP A 442 -22.76 23.85 21.99
CA TRP A 442 -22.91 24.64 20.77
C TRP A 442 -23.73 23.95 19.70
N LEU A 443 -23.57 22.63 19.57
CA LEU A 443 -24.37 21.84 18.63
C LEU A 443 -25.85 21.78 19.00
N LYS A 444 -26.19 21.85 20.29
CA LYS A 444 -27.57 21.84 20.78
C LYS A 444 -28.29 23.19 20.70
N TYR A 445 -27.55 24.31 20.74
CA TYR A 445 -28.16 25.61 20.64
C TYR A 445 -28.83 25.79 19.28
N LYS A 446 -30.21 25.97 19.26
CA LYS A 446 -30.93 26.47 18.09
C LYS A 446 -30.42 27.89 17.84
N ASN A 447 -30.01 28.19 16.61
CA ASN A 447 -29.67 29.55 16.21
C ASN A 447 -30.85 30.46 16.45
N ALA A 448 -30.68 31.49 17.27
CA ALA A 448 -31.50 32.69 17.15
C ALA A 448 -31.03 33.48 15.92
#